data_1bfaa2c73675c913668ce59616ef9fe7
#
_entry.id   1bfaa2c73675c913668ce59616ef9fe7
#
_cell.length_a   1.000
_cell.length_b   1.000
_cell.length_c   1.000
_cell.angle_alpha   90.00
_cell.angle_beta   90.00
_cell.angle_gamma   90.00
#
_symmetry.space_group_name_H-M   'P 1'
#
loop_
_entity.id
_entity.type
_entity.pdbx_description
1 polymer ?
#
loop_
_entity_poly.entity_id
_entity_poly.type
_entity_poly.pdbx_seq_one_letter_code
_entity_poly.pdbx_strand_id
1 'polypeptide(L)' 'EYTKPLANLVEYFQKFPGIGPKSAQRMAFFLLKMPLSEVEKFANVILVKD' A
#
# COMPACT_ATOMS: atom_id res chain seq x y z
N GLU A 1 -2.37 9.02 14.32
CA GLU A 1 -2.36 7.67 14.89
C GLU A 1 -2.97 6.69 13.92
N TYR A 2 -2.30 5.57 13.67
CA TYR A 2 -2.70 4.63 12.64
C TYR A 2 -3.55 3.51 13.21
N THR A 3 -4.53 3.07 12.42
CA THR A 3 -5.13 1.77 12.66
C THR A 3 -4.08 0.71 12.33
N LYS A 4 -4.30 -0.49 12.84
CA LYS A 4 -3.33 -1.56 12.61
C LYS A 4 -3.20 -1.91 11.13
N PRO A 5 -4.28 -2.03 10.35
CA PRO A 5 -4.13 -2.29 8.92
C PRO A 5 -3.35 -1.20 8.20
N LEU A 6 -3.57 0.05 8.56
CA LEU A 6 -2.85 1.14 7.93
C LEU A 6 -1.36 1.09 8.27
N ALA A 7 -1.05 0.82 9.53
CA ALA A 7 0.35 0.70 9.95
C ALA A 7 1.06 -0.42 9.19
N ASN A 8 0.38 -1.54 9.01
CA ASN A 8 0.94 -2.66 8.26
C ASN A 8 1.21 -2.27 6.81
N LEU A 9 0.28 -1.55 6.20
CA LEU A 9 0.42 -1.13 4.83
C LEU A 9 1.63 -0.20 4.65
N VAL A 10 1.77 0.76 5.56
CA VAL A 10 2.91 1.66 5.54
C VAL A 10 4.21 0.88 5.66
N GLU A 11 4.21 -0.10 6.55
CA GLU A 11 5.40 -0.91 6.77
C GLU A 11 5.80 -1.68 5.51
N TYR A 12 4.83 -2.21 4.79
CA TYR A 12 5.12 -2.93 3.55
C TYR A 12 5.68 -2.00 2.48
N PHE A 13 5.14 -0.79 2.37
CA PHE A 13 5.68 0.16 1.39
C PHE A 13 7.11 0.55 1.72
N GLN A 14 7.47 0.57 2.99
CA GLN A 14 8.83 0.91 3.39
C GLN A 14 9.84 -0.17 3.00
N LYS A 15 9.39 -1.34 2.65
CA LYS A 15 10.29 -2.40 2.17
C LYS A 15 10.78 -2.15 0.76
N PHE A 16 10.14 -1.24 0.04
CA PHE A 16 10.55 -0.91 -1.31
C PHE A 16 11.83 -0.09 -1.28
N PRO A 17 12.77 -0.36 -2.20
CA PRO A 17 14.03 0.40 -2.21
C PRO A 17 13.77 1.89 -2.37
N GLY A 18 14.43 2.68 -1.55
CA GLY A 18 14.33 4.12 -1.65
C GLY A 18 13.08 4.74 -1.07
N ILE A 19 12.20 3.94 -0.46
CA ILE A 19 10.95 4.47 0.09
C ILE A 19 11.10 4.61 1.59
N GLY A 20 11.09 5.86 2.07
CA GLY A 20 11.15 6.15 3.48
C GLY A 20 9.76 6.25 4.10
N PRO A 21 9.69 6.58 5.40
CA PRO A 21 8.41 6.60 6.10
C PRO A 21 7.38 7.57 5.52
N LYS A 22 7.81 8.76 5.13
CA LYS A 22 6.88 9.76 4.60
C LYS A 22 6.29 9.33 3.28
N SER A 23 7.13 8.85 2.38
CA SER A 23 6.64 8.38 1.08
C SER A 23 5.72 7.19 1.27
N ALA A 24 6.07 6.28 2.18
CA ALA A 24 5.24 5.12 2.45
C ALA A 24 3.86 5.52 2.96
N GLN A 25 3.80 6.52 3.84
CA GLN A 25 2.53 7.01 4.36
C GLN A 25 1.66 7.58 3.24
N ARG A 26 2.26 8.38 2.37
CA ARG A 26 1.53 8.99 1.27
C ARG A 26 1.00 7.93 0.32
N MET A 27 1.78 6.92 0.05
CA MET A 27 1.36 5.82 -0.82
C MET A 27 0.21 5.05 -0.18
N ALA A 28 0.30 4.79 1.11
CA ALA A 28 -0.75 4.07 1.82
C ALA A 28 -2.06 4.84 1.80
N PHE A 29 -2.01 6.14 2.08
CA PHE A 29 -3.22 6.95 2.04
C PHE A 29 -3.81 7.04 0.66
N PHE A 30 -2.97 7.14 -0.36
CA PHE A 30 -3.45 7.16 -1.73
C PHE A 30 -4.19 5.85 -2.06
N LEU A 31 -3.61 4.74 -1.67
CA LEU A 31 -4.21 3.44 -1.94
C LEU A 31 -5.57 3.29 -1.26
N LEU A 32 -5.69 3.80 -0.03
CA LEU A 32 -6.95 3.71 0.70
C LEU A 32 -8.06 4.55 0.09
N LYS A 33 -7.71 5.54 -0.73
CA LYS A 33 -8.70 6.36 -1.42
C LYS A 33 -9.16 5.77 -2.74
N MET A 34 -8.49 4.73 -3.20
CA MET A 34 -8.86 4.12 -4.47
C MET A 34 -10.15 3.33 -4.33
N PRO A 35 -10.97 3.28 -5.40
CA PRO A 35 -12.15 2.42 -5.39
C PRO A 35 -11.77 0.97 -5.17
N LEU A 36 -12.66 0.22 -4.54
CA LEU A 36 -12.40 -1.18 -4.24
C LEU A 36 -12.05 -1.98 -5.49
N SER A 37 -12.71 -1.70 -6.59
CA SER A 37 -12.44 -2.43 -7.84
C SER A 37 -11.01 -2.24 -8.31
N GLU A 38 -10.48 -1.02 -8.13
CA GLU A 38 -9.10 -0.76 -8.52
C GLU A 38 -8.12 -1.46 -7.59
N VAL A 39 -8.44 -1.47 -6.30
CA VAL A 39 -7.59 -2.15 -5.33
C VAL A 39 -7.54 -3.64 -5.62
N GLU A 40 -8.68 -4.22 -5.99
CA GLU A 40 -8.75 -5.63 -6.32
C GLU A 40 -7.89 -5.96 -7.54
N LYS A 41 -7.95 -5.12 -8.56
CA LYS A 41 -7.13 -5.33 -9.75
C LYS A 41 -5.65 -5.26 -9.42
N PHE A 42 -5.29 -4.28 -8.61
CA PHE A 42 -3.91 -4.10 -8.19
C PHE A 42 -3.42 -5.33 -7.43
N ALA A 43 -4.22 -5.78 -6.47
CA ALA A 43 -3.86 -6.95 -5.68
C ALA A 43 -3.73 -8.20 -6.56
N ASN A 44 -4.61 -8.37 -7.53
CA ASN A 44 -4.57 -9.53 -8.41
C ASN A 44 -3.30 -9.56 -9.24
N VAL A 45 -2.86 -8.41 -9.73
CA VAL A 45 -1.63 -8.34 -10.51
C VAL A 45 -0.45 -8.82 -9.67
N ILE A 46 -0.42 -8.43 -8.41
CA ILE A 46 0.65 -8.84 -7.50
C ILE A 46 0.58 -10.33 -7.21
N LEU A 47 -0.63 -10.82 -6.95
CA LEU A 47 -0.82 -12.23 -6.57
C LEU A 47 -0.53 -13.19 -7.72
N VAL A 48 -0.87 -12.77 -8.93
CA VAL A 48 -0.71 -13.64 -10.10
C VAL A 48 0.74 -13.73 -10.55
N LYS A 49 1.52 -12.72 -10.31
CA LYS A 49 2.90 -12.57 -10.79
C LYS A 49 3.53 -13.90 -11.19
N ASP A 50 3.98 -14.01 -12.39
CA ASP A 50 4.63 -15.25 -12.82
C ASP A 50 5.94 -14.97 -13.50
#